data_0512eae6cb0dc534a68a718348437175
#
_entry.id   0512eae6cb0dc534a68a718348437175
#
_cell.length_a   1.000
_cell.length_b   1.000
_cell.length_c   1.000
_cell.angle_alpha   90.00
_cell.angle_beta   90.00
_cell.angle_gamma   90.00
#
_symmetry.space_group_name_H-M   'P 1'
#
loop_
_entity.id
_entity.type
_entity.pdbx_description
1 polymer ?
#
loop_
_entity_poly.entity_id
_entity_poly.type
_entity_poly.pdbx_seq_one_letter_code
_entity_poly.pdbx_strand_id
1 'polypeptide(L)'
;MPRLHARLRGHRRRERRARLAGGAAKTEMHQTSETNSAQKVCRILRVLSTPQPLRLADISAGSGLNKATTLRLLETLIGEGFVQRDAASKRYALGDEALVLGVAMQGRDHIRDRARPALVRLAALSGDTLLLSTRHGLESVCVDREFGSFPIRANYLELGSRRPLGAGAGSLAVLAWLPDDEVEAVLTLLASVFKKRYPRITRGLLETEIAAARQRGYTMLLDVVVDQMGGIGVPILGGDAKPIGAISPAALSQRISSRLPLLVPALKKAGAELSVHYAQREAA
;
A
#
# COMPACT_ATOMS: atom_id res chain seq x y z
N MET A 1 -48.52 -47.23 -14.08
CA MET A 1 -47.71 -46.24 -14.86
C MET A 1 -47.00 -45.21 -13.96
N PRO A 2 -46.11 -45.59 -12.96
CA PRO A 2 -45.34 -44.58 -12.21
C PRO A 2 -43.80 -44.67 -12.41
N ARG A 3 -43.27 -45.50 -13.32
CA ARG A 3 -41.82 -45.68 -13.48
C ARG A 3 -41.15 -44.83 -14.54
N LEU A 4 -41.88 -44.08 -15.36
CA LEU A 4 -41.30 -43.26 -16.45
C LEU A 4 -40.91 -41.82 -16.01
N HIS A 5 -41.55 -41.24 -15.00
CA HIS A 5 -41.28 -39.90 -14.53
C HIS A 5 -40.00 -39.76 -13.63
N ALA A 6 -39.53 -40.86 -13.04
CA ALA A 6 -38.32 -40.83 -12.18
C ALA A 6 -37.00 -40.77 -12.98
N ARG A 7 -36.99 -41.33 -14.19
CA ARG A 7 -35.77 -41.34 -15.05
C ARG A 7 -35.48 -39.97 -15.70
N LEU A 8 -36.51 -39.19 -16.00
CA LEU A 8 -36.34 -37.86 -16.63
C LEU A 8 -35.87 -36.77 -15.65
N ARG A 9 -36.13 -36.93 -14.36
CA ARG A 9 -35.65 -35.99 -13.32
C ARG A 9 -34.17 -36.20 -12.98
N GLY A 10 -33.65 -37.42 -13.11
CA GLY A 10 -32.22 -37.75 -12.88
C GLY A 10 -31.29 -37.20 -13.98
N HIS A 11 -31.77 -37.23 -15.23
CA HIS A 11 -30.97 -36.76 -16.36
C HIS A 11 -30.78 -35.23 -16.35
N ARG A 12 -31.84 -34.45 -16.07
CA ARG A 12 -31.78 -32.99 -15.99
C ARG A 12 -30.92 -32.47 -14.81
N ARG A 13 -30.83 -33.23 -13.69
CA ARG A 13 -29.94 -32.88 -12.58
C ARG A 13 -28.47 -33.13 -12.88
N ARG A 14 -28.14 -34.17 -13.67
CA ARG A 14 -26.75 -34.45 -14.08
C ARG A 14 -26.27 -33.44 -15.13
N GLU A 15 -27.09 -33.05 -16.08
CA GLU A 15 -26.74 -32.04 -17.08
C GLU A 15 -26.58 -30.63 -16.44
N ARG A 16 -27.37 -30.29 -15.44
CA ARG A 16 -27.22 -29.02 -14.71
C ARG A 16 -25.98 -28.98 -13.85
N ARG A 17 -25.57 -30.10 -13.26
CA ARG A 17 -24.27 -30.20 -12.52
C ARG A 17 -23.07 -30.19 -13.46
N ALA A 18 -23.17 -30.80 -14.64
CA ALA A 18 -22.11 -30.76 -15.64
C ALA A 18 -21.94 -29.34 -16.25
N ARG A 19 -23.02 -28.57 -16.43
CA ARG A 19 -22.95 -27.16 -16.89
C ARG A 19 -22.39 -26.21 -15.80
N LEU A 20 -22.64 -26.46 -14.52
CA LEU A 20 -22.09 -25.68 -13.43
C LEU A 20 -20.60 -25.99 -13.17
N ALA A 21 -20.19 -27.24 -13.37
CA ALA A 21 -18.75 -27.64 -13.28
C ALA A 21 -17.94 -27.16 -14.51
N GLY A 22 -18.55 -27.08 -15.70
CA GLY A 22 -17.90 -26.55 -16.90
C GLY A 22 -17.78 -25.04 -16.95
N GLY A 23 -18.62 -24.31 -16.17
CA GLY A 23 -18.55 -22.86 -16.02
C GLY A 23 -17.41 -22.40 -15.10
N ALA A 24 -17.13 -23.15 -14.03
CA ALA A 24 -16.05 -22.83 -13.09
C ALA A 24 -14.64 -23.06 -13.69
N ALA A 25 -14.48 -24.09 -14.55
CA ALA A 25 -13.20 -24.38 -15.19
C ALA A 25 -12.82 -23.43 -16.32
N LYS A 26 -13.75 -22.62 -16.86
CA LYS A 26 -13.47 -21.61 -17.88
C LYS A 26 -13.09 -20.24 -17.32
N THR A 27 -13.22 -20.00 -16.02
CA THR A 27 -12.89 -18.71 -15.40
C THR A 27 -11.44 -18.65 -14.92
N GLU A 28 -10.73 -19.77 -14.83
CA GLU A 28 -9.34 -19.84 -14.33
C GLU A 28 -8.25 -19.82 -15.42
N MET A 29 -8.60 -19.73 -16.71
CA MET A 29 -7.64 -19.82 -17.80
C MET A 29 -7.62 -18.60 -18.72
N HIS A 30 -7.81 -17.37 -18.14
CA HIS A 30 -7.69 -16.12 -18.91
C HIS A 30 -7.01 -15.01 -18.10
N GLN A 31 -5.76 -15.24 -17.67
CA GLN A 31 -4.91 -14.18 -17.10
C GLN A 31 -3.56 -14.06 -17.81
N THR A 32 -3.58 -14.02 -19.12
CA THR A 32 -2.68 -13.16 -19.91
C THR A 32 -3.54 -12.07 -20.54
N SER A 33 -4.24 -11.28 -19.72
CA SER A 33 -4.96 -10.12 -20.22
C SER A 33 -3.93 -9.09 -20.65
N GLU A 34 -3.81 -8.83 -21.95
CA GLU A 34 -3.20 -7.60 -22.42
C GLU A 34 -3.73 -6.44 -21.58
N THR A 35 -2.82 -5.74 -20.91
CA THR A 35 -3.18 -4.60 -20.05
C THR A 35 -4.00 -3.62 -20.87
N ASN A 36 -5.27 -3.41 -20.54
CA ASN A 36 -6.16 -2.53 -21.29
C ASN A 36 -5.73 -1.06 -21.17
N SER A 37 -6.27 -0.18 -22.00
CA SER A 37 -5.88 1.24 -22.02
C SER A 37 -6.17 1.94 -20.70
N ALA A 38 -7.27 1.62 -20.01
CA ALA A 38 -7.58 2.18 -18.71
C ALA A 38 -6.54 1.80 -17.63
N GLN A 39 -6.11 0.54 -17.61
CA GLN A 39 -5.05 0.10 -16.70
C GLN A 39 -3.71 0.81 -16.99
N LYS A 40 -3.37 1.03 -18.27
CA LYS A 40 -2.17 1.77 -18.67
C LYS A 40 -2.22 3.23 -18.18
N VAL A 41 -3.36 3.89 -18.34
CA VAL A 41 -3.60 5.24 -17.80
C VAL A 41 -3.43 5.26 -16.29
N CYS A 42 -4.05 4.35 -15.55
CA CYS A 42 -3.90 4.25 -14.10
C CYS A 42 -2.43 4.05 -13.67
N ARG A 43 -1.63 3.28 -14.43
CA ARG A 43 -0.19 3.13 -14.15
C ARG A 43 0.56 4.45 -14.31
N ILE A 44 0.29 5.21 -15.37
CA ILE A 44 0.90 6.53 -15.61
C ILE A 44 0.57 7.48 -14.47
N LEU A 45 -0.71 7.61 -14.09
CA LEU A 45 -1.13 8.47 -12.98
C LEU A 45 -0.47 8.09 -11.65
N ARG A 46 -0.32 6.77 -11.38
CA ARG A 46 0.42 6.31 -10.18
C ARG A 46 1.90 6.71 -10.21
N VAL A 47 2.56 6.65 -11.36
CA VAL A 47 3.96 7.07 -11.49
C VAL A 47 4.10 8.57 -11.29
N LEU A 48 3.13 9.37 -11.77
CA LEU A 48 3.09 10.81 -11.60
C LEU A 48 2.66 11.27 -10.18
N SER A 49 2.20 10.36 -9.32
CA SER A 49 1.85 10.69 -7.93
C SER A 49 3.10 10.91 -7.06
N THR A 50 4.01 11.75 -7.54
CA THR A 50 5.25 12.19 -6.87
C THR A 50 5.31 13.71 -6.85
N PRO A 51 5.94 14.34 -5.83
CA PRO A 51 6.05 15.80 -5.78
C PRO A 51 6.89 16.39 -6.92
N GLN A 52 7.80 15.62 -7.50
CA GLN A 52 8.72 16.09 -8.52
C GLN A 52 8.22 15.79 -9.93
N PRO A 53 8.21 16.78 -10.84
CA PRO A 53 7.87 16.54 -12.24
C PRO A 53 8.84 15.56 -12.90
N LEU A 54 8.33 14.61 -13.70
CA LEU A 54 9.07 13.52 -14.30
C LEU A 54 9.29 13.72 -15.80
N ARG A 55 10.36 13.13 -16.35
CA ARG A 55 10.58 13.06 -17.80
C ARG A 55 9.81 11.88 -18.40
N LEU A 56 9.50 11.95 -19.69
CA LEU A 56 8.84 10.85 -20.42
C LEU A 56 9.54 9.50 -20.21
N ALA A 57 10.89 9.49 -20.19
CA ALA A 57 11.65 8.25 -19.98
C ALA A 57 11.39 7.62 -18.60
N ASP A 58 11.32 8.45 -17.56
CA ASP A 58 11.08 8.01 -16.18
C ASP A 58 9.65 7.46 -16.04
N ILE A 59 8.67 8.11 -16.66
CA ILE A 59 7.26 7.66 -16.66
C ILE A 59 7.13 6.34 -17.43
N SER A 60 7.78 6.23 -18.59
CA SER A 60 7.81 5.01 -19.40
C SER A 60 8.39 3.83 -18.61
N ALA A 61 9.55 4.03 -17.98
CA ALA A 61 10.21 3.02 -17.16
C ALA A 61 9.35 2.63 -15.93
N GLY A 62 8.81 3.62 -15.21
CA GLY A 62 8.00 3.41 -14.01
C GLY A 62 6.65 2.75 -14.28
N SER A 63 6.02 3.03 -15.42
CA SER A 63 4.74 2.44 -15.82
C SER A 63 4.87 1.07 -16.50
N GLY A 64 6.09 0.69 -16.91
CA GLY A 64 6.33 -0.53 -17.69
C GLY A 64 5.77 -0.46 -19.11
N LEU A 65 5.60 0.74 -19.67
CA LEU A 65 5.09 0.99 -21.01
C LEU A 65 6.21 1.47 -21.94
N ASN A 66 6.11 1.21 -23.24
CA ASN A 66 7.03 1.81 -24.20
C ASN A 66 6.77 3.32 -24.37
N LYS A 67 7.79 4.06 -24.83
CA LYS A 67 7.73 5.53 -24.92
C LYS A 67 6.60 6.05 -25.80
N ALA A 68 6.31 5.38 -26.93
CA ALA A 68 5.25 5.81 -27.86
C ALA A 68 3.86 5.68 -27.22
N THR A 69 3.58 4.56 -26.56
CA THR A 69 2.32 4.35 -25.80
C THR A 69 2.21 5.34 -24.67
N THR A 70 3.30 5.55 -23.91
CA THR A 70 3.32 6.50 -22.79
C THR A 70 3.03 7.92 -23.28
N LEU A 71 3.66 8.36 -24.38
CA LEU A 71 3.45 9.71 -24.92
C LEU A 71 1.99 9.91 -25.35
N ARG A 72 1.44 8.98 -26.13
CA ARG A 72 0.04 9.06 -26.58
C ARG A 72 -0.96 9.14 -25.42
N LEU A 73 -0.75 8.35 -24.36
CA LEU A 73 -1.62 8.40 -23.18
C LEU A 73 -1.41 9.66 -22.35
N LEU A 74 -0.20 10.20 -22.29
CA LEU A 74 0.06 11.50 -21.64
C LEU A 74 -0.62 12.64 -22.41
N GLU A 75 -0.62 12.63 -23.73
CA GLU A 75 -1.34 13.62 -24.56
C GLU A 75 -2.85 13.59 -24.28
N THR A 76 -3.45 12.39 -24.20
CA THR A 76 -4.85 12.25 -23.77
C THR A 76 -5.08 12.82 -22.37
N LEU A 77 -4.22 12.47 -21.39
CA LEU A 77 -4.35 12.94 -20.02
C LEU A 77 -4.13 14.46 -19.89
N ILE A 78 -3.33 15.07 -20.76
CA ILE A 78 -3.17 16.53 -20.84
C ILE A 78 -4.47 17.15 -21.37
N GLY A 79 -5.05 16.59 -22.45
CA GLY A 79 -6.32 17.08 -22.98
C GLY A 79 -7.48 17.02 -21.97
N GLU A 80 -7.47 16.02 -21.09
CA GLU A 80 -8.45 15.85 -20.02
C GLU A 80 -8.06 16.56 -18.69
N GLY A 81 -6.99 17.33 -18.66
CA GLY A 81 -6.56 18.11 -17.48
C GLY A 81 -5.94 17.30 -16.33
N PHE A 82 -5.78 15.97 -16.46
CA PHE A 82 -5.19 15.12 -15.40
C PHE A 82 -3.67 15.23 -15.32
N VAL A 83 -3.02 15.68 -16.38
CA VAL A 83 -1.57 15.84 -16.48
C VAL A 83 -1.27 17.20 -17.09
N GLN A 84 -0.26 17.86 -16.59
CA GLN A 84 0.33 19.04 -17.18
C GLN A 84 1.76 18.78 -17.62
N ARG A 85 2.19 19.48 -18.68
CA ARG A 85 3.56 19.43 -19.18
C ARG A 85 4.17 20.84 -19.12
N ASP A 86 5.23 20.97 -18.40
CA ASP A 86 6.01 22.20 -18.38
C ASP A 86 6.69 22.45 -19.73
N ALA A 87 6.46 23.63 -20.31
CA ALA A 87 6.93 23.97 -21.65
C ALA A 87 8.47 24.11 -21.73
N ALA A 88 9.12 24.55 -20.66
CA ALA A 88 10.57 24.78 -20.63
C ALA A 88 11.34 23.47 -20.34
N SER A 89 11.00 22.78 -19.25
CA SER A 89 11.70 21.55 -18.82
C SER A 89 11.26 20.30 -19.54
N LYS A 90 10.11 20.36 -20.27
CA LYS A 90 9.46 19.21 -20.93
C LYS A 90 9.08 18.08 -19.95
N ARG A 91 8.95 18.38 -18.65
CA ARG A 91 8.58 17.44 -17.60
C ARG A 91 7.06 17.41 -17.42
N TYR A 92 6.56 16.32 -16.88
CA TYR A 92 5.15 16.05 -16.64
C TYR A 92 4.87 15.97 -15.15
N ALA A 93 3.73 16.52 -14.72
CA ALA A 93 3.19 16.46 -13.37
C ALA A 93 1.69 16.20 -13.42
N LEU A 94 1.07 15.89 -12.27
CA LEU A 94 -0.39 15.85 -12.18
C LEU A 94 -0.95 17.23 -12.47
N GLY A 95 -2.08 17.27 -13.20
CA GLY A 95 -2.85 18.49 -13.52
C GLY A 95 -3.98 18.74 -12.52
N ASP A 96 -4.76 19.80 -12.79
CA ASP A 96 -5.78 20.31 -11.86
C ASP A 96 -6.93 19.33 -11.64
N GLU A 97 -7.29 18.48 -12.62
CA GLU A 97 -8.32 17.45 -12.44
C GLU A 97 -7.95 16.42 -11.34
N ALA A 98 -6.67 16.14 -11.15
CA ALA A 98 -6.23 15.28 -10.04
C ALA A 98 -6.47 15.99 -8.68
N LEU A 99 -6.33 17.30 -8.60
CA LEU A 99 -6.65 18.09 -7.40
C LEU A 99 -8.17 18.08 -7.15
N VAL A 100 -8.99 18.28 -8.19
CA VAL A 100 -10.47 18.24 -8.08
C VAL A 100 -10.94 16.89 -7.53
N LEU A 101 -10.39 15.78 -8.02
CA LEU A 101 -10.69 14.46 -7.45
C LEU A 101 -10.27 14.36 -5.98
N GLY A 102 -9.11 14.91 -5.60
CA GLY A 102 -8.66 14.95 -4.21
C GLY A 102 -9.59 15.80 -3.33
N VAL A 103 -10.08 16.93 -3.82
CA VAL A 103 -11.06 17.78 -3.10
C VAL A 103 -12.39 17.06 -2.93
N ALA A 104 -12.89 16.34 -3.93
CA ALA A 104 -14.13 15.57 -3.85
C ALA A 104 -14.06 14.44 -2.81
N MET A 105 -12.86 14.04 -2.40
CA MET A 105 -12.65 13.10 -1.29
C MET A 105 -12.70 13.79 0.09
N GLN A 106 -12.56 15.12 0.17
CA GLN A 106 -12.65 15.86 1.43
C GLN A 106 -14.08 15.73 1.99
N GLY A 107 -14.20 15.65 3.31
CA GLY A 107 -15.48 15.41 3.98
C GLY A 107 -15.83 13.92 4.18
N ARG A 108 -15.10 12.99 3.56
CA ARG A 108 -15.08 11.59 3.98
C ARG A 108 -14.10 11.46 5.14
N ASP A 109 -14.42 10.62 6.11
CA ASP A 109 -13.55 10.38 7.27
C ASP A 109 -12.26 9.63 6.85
N HIS A 110 -11.30 10.38 6.30
CA HIS A 110 -10.06 9.80 5.83
C HIS A 110 -9.10 9.52 6.97
N ILE A 111 -8.42 8.38 6.89
CA ILE A 111 -7.38 7.98 7.85
C ILE A 111 -6.31 9.06 8.01
N ARG A 112 -6.01 9.83 6.97
CA ARG A 112 -5.07 10.94 7.00
C ARG A 112 -5.50 12.02 8.00
N ASP A 113 -6.75 12.49 7.90
CA ASP A 113 -7.27 13.60 8.73
C ASP A 113 -7.37 13.15 10.19
N ARG A 114 -7.80 11.92 10.42
CA ARG A 114 -7.89 11.33 11.77
C ARG A 114 -6.53 11.07 12.42
N ALA A 115 -5.57 10.62 11.65
CA ALA A 115 -4.23 10.33 12.17
C ALA A 115 -3.38 11.59 12.34
N ARG A 116 -3.67 12.69 11.65
CA ARG A 116 -2.87 13.92 11.67
C ARG A 116 -2.55 14.44 13.08
N PRO A 117 -3.52 14.55 14.02
CA PRO A 117 -3.21 14.98 15.39
C PRO A 117 -2.24 14.03 16.11
N ALA A 118 -2.36 12.71 15.88
CA ALA A 118 -1.45 11.73 16.48
C ALA A 118 -0.04 11.85 15.89
N LEU A 119 0.09 12.05 14.56
CA LEU A 119 1.39 12.27 13.92
C LEU A 119 2.11 13.49 14.50
N VAL A 120 1.41 14.62 14.65
CA VAL A 120 1.98 15.85 15.21
C VAL A 120 2.45 15.63 16.64
N ARG A 121 1.62 15.02 17.51
CA ARG A 121 2.01 14.72 18.91
C ARG A 121 3.21 13.78 18.96
N LEU A 122 3.22 12.72 18.16
CA LEU A 122 4.31 11.74 18.14
C LEU A 122 5.60 12.34 17.57
N ALA A 123 5.53 13.21 16.57
CA ALA A 123 6.69 13.92 16.04
C ALA A 123 7.28 14.90 17.08
N ALA A 124 6.44 15.63 17.80
CA ALA A 124 6.88 16.50 18.89
C ALA A 124 7.53 15.71 20.03
N LEU A 125 6.94 14.57 20.43
CA LEU A 125 7.46 13.69 21.48
C LEU A 125 8.80 13.04 21.09
N SER A 126 8.89 12.55 19.86
CA SER A 126 10.07 11.81 19.39
C SER A 126 11.16 12.73 18.85
N GLY A 127 10.81 13.87 18.30
CA GLY A 127 11.69 14.68 17.46
C GLY A 127 12.00 14.04 16.10
N ASP A 128 11.45 12.86 15.79
CA ASP A 128 11.75 12.08 14.59
C ASP A 128 10.67 12.28 13.52
N THR A 129 10.94 11.81 12.30
CA THR A 129 9.94 11.83 11.23
C THR A 129 8.87 10.77 11.47
N LEU A 130 7.61 11.15 11.53
CA LEU A 130 6.46 10.26 11.60
C LEU A 130 5.82 10.08 10.23
N LEU A 131 5.45 8.86 9.91
CA LEU A 131 4.85 8.45 8.65
C LEU A 131 3.51 7.77 8.90
N LEU A 132 2.51 8.12 8.11
CA LEU A 132 1.27 7.36 7.96
C LEU A 132 1.30 6.65 6.61
N SER A 133 1.11 5.36 6.64
CA SER A 133 1.05 4.53 5.45
C SER A 133 -0.27 3.77 5.37
N THR A 134 -0.81 3.60 4.17
CA THR A 134 -2.02 2.82 3.89
C THR A 134 -1.73 1.68 2.92
N ARG A 135 -2.53 0.61 2.97
CA ARG A 135 -2.41 -0.52 2.05
C ARG A 135 -3.04 -0.22 0.70
N HIS A 136 -2.35 -0.54 -0.39
CA HIS A 136 -2.86 -0.51 -1.76
C HIS A 136 -2.41 -1.78 -2.51
N GLY A 137 -3.20 -2.83 -2.40
CA GLY A 137 -2.85 -4.16 -2.96
C GLY A 137 -1.61 -4.74 -2.28
N LEU A 138 -0.54 -4.94 -3.05
CA LEU A 138 0.76 -5.44 -2.59
C LEU A 138 1.72 -4.33 -2.12
N GLU A 139 1.26 -3.08 -2.09
CA GLU A 139 2.07 -1.92 -1.74
C GLU A 139 1.52 -1.20 -0.51
N SER A 140 2.41 -0.51 0.17
CA SER A 140 2.14 0.50 1.18
C SER A 140 2.42 1.88 0.58
N VAL A 141 1.52 2.82 0.77
CA VAL A 141 1.62 4.20 0.27
C VAL A 141 1.73 5.15 1.44
N CYS A 142 2.74 6.03 1.43
CA CYS A 142 2.86 7.12 2.39
C CYS A 142 1.81 8.19 2.08
N VAL A 143 0.80 8.32 2.94
CA VAL A 143 -0.31 9.27 2.73
C VAL A 143 -0.20 10.52 3.60
N ASP A 144 0.58 10.47 4.67
CA ASP A 144 0.93 11.65 5.47
C ASP A 144 2.31 11.50 6.12
N ARG A 145 2.91 12.65 6.44
CA ARG A 145 4.24 12.73 7.05
C ARG A 145 4.31 13.97 7.94
N GLU A 146 4.88 13.81 9.13
CA GLU A 146 5.23 14.91 10.01
C GLU A 146 6.70 14.85 10.39
N PHE A 147 7.38 15.98 10.31
CA PHE A 147 8.78 16.11 10.72
C PHE A 147 8.88 16.51 12.17
N GLY A 148 9.70 15.80 12.92
CA GLY A 148 10.13 16.24 14.24
C GLY A 148 11.25 17.27 14.18
N SER A 149 11.73 17.67 15.36
CA SER A 149 12.76 18.70 15.55
C SER A 149 14.20 18.21 15.34
N PHE A 150 14.41 16.89 15.26
CA PHE A 150 15.75 16.34 15.10
C PHE A 150 16.34 16.71 13.70
N PRO A 151 17.59 17.20 13.63
CA PRO A 151 18.15 17.74 12.38
C PRO A 151 18.33 16.71 11.27
N ILE A 152 18.59 15.43 11.61
CA ILE A 152 18.73 14.35 10.63
C ILE A 152 17.33 13.75 10.38
N ARG A 153 16.79 14.00 9.19
CA ARG A 153 15.42 13.62 8.82
C ARG A 153 15.40 12.43 7.87
N ALA A 154 14.44 11.54 8.05
CA ALA A 154 14.18 10.44 7.12
C ALA A 154 13.41 10.96 5.88
N ASN A 155 14.11 11.56 4.93
CA ASN A 155 13.52 12.16 3.72
C ASN A 155 13.31 11.16 2.57
N TYR A 156 13.63 9.90 2.74
CA TYR A 156 13.55 8.87 1.71
C TYR A 156 12.12 8.33 1.45
N LEU A 157 11.11 8.83 2.18
CA LEU A 157 9.69 8.59 1.94
C LEU A 157 8.97 9.93 1.83
N GLU A 158 8.53 10.23 0.62
CA GLU A 158 7.69 11.38 0.33
C GLU A 158 6.20 11.00 0.30
N LEU A 159 5.32 11.98 0.37
CA LEU A 159 3.89 11.75 0.16
C LEU A 159 3.67 11.12 -1.21
N GLY A 160 2.82 10.11 -1.27
CA GLY A 160 2.60 9.32 -2.48
C GLY A 160 3.64 8.22 -2.75
N SER A 161 4.78 8.21 -2.04
CA SER A 161 5.79 7.15 -2.20
C SER A 161 5.21 5.78 -1.92
N ARG A 162 5.55 4.82 -2.79
CA ARG A 162 5.08 3.43 -2.75
C ARG A 162 6.22 2.48 -2.44
N ARG A 163 5.94 1.50 -1.59
CA ARG A 163 6.85 0.41 -1.26
C ARG A 163 6.11 -0.92 -1.21
N PRO A 164 6.76 -2.02 -1.61
CA PRO A 164 6.19 -3.35 -1.39
C PRO A 164 5.85 -3.55 0.09
N LEU A 165 4.77 -4.26 0.40
CA LEU A 165 4.45 -4.66 1.77
C LEU A 165 5.64 -5.42 2.36
N GLY A 166 6.10 -5.01 3.55
CA GLY A 166 7.32 -5.54 4.18
C GLY A 166 8.58 -4.68 3.99
N ALA A 167 8.61 -3.74 3.02
CA ALA A 167 9.77 -2.87 2.79
C ALA A 167 9.74 -1.61 3.66
N GLY A 168 10.04 -1.76 4.94
CA GLY A 168 10.03 -0.70 5.96
C GLY A 168 9.08 -1.01 7.09
N ALA A 169 9.34 -0.45 8.28
CA ALA A 169 8.64 -0.83 9.51
C ALA A 169 7.11 -0.59 9.44
N GLY A 170 6.66 0.56 8.93
CA GLY A 170 5.22 0.81 8.74
C GLY A 170 4.59 -0.11 7.70
N SER A 171 5.28 -0.35 6.57
CA SER A 171 4.84 -1.30 5.54
C SER A 171 4.79 -2.74 6.07
N LEU A 172 5.74 -3.13 6.90
CA LEU A 172 5.76 -4.43 7.58
C LEU A 172 4.65 -4.52 8.63
N ALA A 173 4.28 -3.44 9.32
CA ALA A 173 3.15 -3.43 10.25
C ALA A 173 1.83 -3.70 9.52
N VAL A 174 1.66 -3.21 8.30
CA VAL A 174 0.50 -3.59 7.48
C VAL A 174 0.56 -5.08 7.12
N LEU A 175 1.70 -5.60 6.68
CA LEU A 175 1.85 -7.01 6.30
C LEU A 175 1.64 -7.96 7.49
N ALA A 176 2.23 -7.65 8.65
CA ALA A 176 2.25 -8.53 9.81
C ALA A 176 0.86 -8.81 10.43
N TRP A 177 -0.10 -7.92 10.22
CA TRP A 177 -1.48 -8.07 10.72
C TRP A 177 -2.47 -8.56 9.67
N LEU A 178 -2.00 -8.95 8.47
CA LEU A 178 -2.83 -9.67 7.51
C LEU A 178 -3.09 -11.12 7.97
N PRO A 179 -4.17 -11.76 7.49
CA PRO A 179 -4.36 -13.21 7.60
C PRO A 179 -3.16 -13.99 7.05
N ASP A 180 -2.90 -15.18 7.59
CA ASP A 180 -1.70 -15.95 7.24
C ASP A 180 -1.64 -16.34 5.76
N ASP A 181 -2.77 -16.65 5.16
CA ASP A 181 -2.89 -16.94 3.72
C ASP A 181 -2.57 -15.72 2.86
N GLU A 182 -3.01 -14.53 3.27
CA GLU A 182 -2.67 -13.28 2.59
C GLU A 182 -1.17 -12.94 2.76
N VAL A 183 -0.59 -13.16 3.95
CA VAL A 183 0.85 -12.98 4.20
C VAL A 183 1.66 -13.86 3.26
N GLU A 184 1.33 -15.15 3.20
CA GLU A 184 2.00 -16.14 2.33
C GLU A 184 1.92 -15.74 0.85
N ALA A 185 0.73 -15.34 0.39
CA ALA A 185 0.54 -14.86 -0.97
C ALA A 185 1.39 -13.61 -1.28
N VAL A 186 1.44 -12.63 -0.36
CA VAL A 186 2.26 -11.41 -0.51
C VAL A 186 3.74 -11.74 -0.57
N LEU A 187 4.26 -12.59 0.34
CA LEU A 187 5.67 -12.98 0.37
C LEU A 187 6.08 -13.69 -0.92
N THR A 188 5.22 -14.57 -1.44
CA THR A 188 5.45 -15.29 -2.69
C THR A 188 5.45 -14.34 -3.90
N LEU A 189 4.44 -13.48 -4.04
CA LEU A 189 4.32 -12.56 -5.17
C LEU A 189 5.43 -11.50 -5.19
N LEU A 190 5.90 -11.06 -4.03
CA LEU A 190 6.93 -10.02 -3.92
C LEU A 190 8.37 -10.56 -3.87
N ALA A 191 8.59 -11.87 -3.85
CA ALA A 191 9.93 -12.48 -3.74
C ALA A 191 10.93 -11.93 -4.75
N SER A 192 10.53 -11.81 -6.03
CA SER A 192 11.38 -11.27 -7.10
C SER A 192 11.67 -9.77 -6.92
N VAL A 193 10.71 -9.01 -6.42
CA VAL A 193 10.87 -7.58 -6.14
C VAL A 193 11.85 -7.37 -5.00
N PHE A 194 11.74 -8.13 -3.91
CA PHE A 194 12.68 -8.07 -2.80
C PHE A 194 14.08 -8.43 -3.24
N LYS A 195 14.26 -9.56 -3.94
CA LYS A 195 15.58 -9.98 -4.45
C LYS A 195 16.26 -8.90 -5.30
N LYS A 196 15.49 -8.18 -6.13
CA LYS A 196 16.03 -7.17 -7.06
C LYS A 196 16.26 -5.80 -6.39
N ARG A 197 15.32 -5.32 -5.56
CA ARG A 197 15.30 -3.93 -5.08
C ARG A 197 15.67 -3.78 -3.61
N TYR A 198 15.53 -4.84 -2.82
CA TYR A 198 15.74 -4.85 -1.36
C TYR A 198 16.46 -6.14 -0.93
N PRO A 199 17.71 -6.38 -1.38
CA PRO A 199 18.37 -7.69 -1.23
C PRO A 199 18.60 -8.10 0.22
N ARG A 200 18.57 -7.15 1.17
CA ARG A 200 18.64 -7.46 2.62
C ARG A 200 17.31 -7.92 3.21
N ILE A 201 16.19 -7.70 2.50
CA ILE A 201 14.88 -8.18 2.92
C ILE A 201 14.71 -9.58 2.36
N THR A 202 15.04 -10.57 3.18
CA THR A 202 14.82 -11.97 2.85
C THR A 202 13.46 -12.44 3.37
N ARG A 203 12.92 -13.52 2.79
CA ARG A 203 11.69 -14.14 3.29
C ARG A 203 11.81 -14.51 4.76
N GLY A 204 12.90 -15.18 5.16
CA GLY A 204 13.12 -15.58 6.55
C GLY A 204 13.19 -14.39 7.52
N LEU A 205 13.78 -13.26 7.11
CA LEU A 205 13.73 -12.03 7.90
C LEU A 205 12.29 -11.57 8.13
N LEU A 206 11.48 -11.54 7.06
CA LEU A 206 10.08 -11.08 7.17
C LEU A 206 9.24 -12.03 8.03
N GLU A 207 9.37 -13.35 7.86
CA GLU A 207 8.66 -14.34 8.67
C GLU A 207 9.03 -14.22 10.16
N THR A 208 10.31 -14.07 10.47
CA THR A 208 10.80 -13.85 11.85
C THR A 208 10.24 -12.56 12.44
N GLU A 209 10.32 -11.49 11.70
CA GLU A 209 9.82 -10.18 12.17
C GLU A 209 8.29 -10.13 12.30
N ILE A 210 7.54 -10.81 11.41
CA ILE A 210 6.07 -10.94 11.52
C ILE A 210 5.70 -11.67 12.82
N ALA A 211 6.34 -12.82 13.08
CA ALA A 211 6.09 -13.58 14.31
C ALA A 211 6.42 -12.76 15.57
N ALA A 212 7.59 -12.13 15.61
CA ALA A 212 7.99 -11.25 16.71
C ALA A 212 7.06 -10.05 16.87
N ALA A 213 6.63 -9.43 15.77
CA ALA A 213 5.74 -8.27 15.81
C ALA A 213 4.36 -8.61 16.38
N ARG A 214 3.79 -9.76 16.02
CA ARG A 214 2.51 -10.23 16.56
C ARG A 214 2.56 -10.47 18.08
N GLN A 215 3.70 -10.93 18.60
CA GLN A 215 3.91 -11.12 20.04
C GLN A 215 4.09 -9.80 20.79
N ARG A 216 4.96 -8.91 20.29
CA ARG A 216 5.31 -7.65 20.95
C ARG A 216 4.36 -6.48 20.64
N GLY A 217 3.52 -6.60 19.60
CA GLY A 217 2.52 -5.62 19.18
C GLY A 217 3.07 -4.45 18.36
N TYR A 218 4.26 -4.59 17.76
CA TYR A 218 4.85 -3.61 16.84
C TYR A 218 5.93 -4.27 15.98
N THR A 219 6.18 -3.75 14.80
CA THR A 219 7.29 -4.17 13.93
C THR A 219 8.53 -3.31 14.18
N MET A 220 9.70 -3.84 13.85
CA MET A 220 10.97 -3.10 13.90
C MET A 220 11.88 -3.55 12.78
N LEU A 221 12.35 -2.61 11.97
CA LEU A 221 13.40 -2.86 10.98
C LEU A 221 14.49 -1.82 11.15
N LEU A 222 15.73 -2.30 11.34
CA LEU A 222 16.92 -1.47 11.52
C LEU A 222 17.95 -1.85 10.46
N ASP A 223 18.52 -0.88 9.78
CA ASP A 223 19.61 -1.03 8.78
C ASP A 223 19.27 -1.92 7.56
N VAL A 224 18.00 -2.29 7.39
CA VAL A 224 17.61 -3.25 6.34
C VAL A 224 17.27 -2.56 5.02
N VAL A 225 16.55 -1.43 5.06
CA VAL A 225 16.08 -0.73 3.85
C VAL A 225 17.08 0.34 3.42
N VAL A 226 17.56 1.12 4.38
CA VAL A 226 18.58 2.16 4.21
C VAL A 226 19.58 1.99 5.33
N ASP A 227 20.88 2.07 5.01
CA ASP A 227 21.95 1.97 6.01
C ASP A 227 21.79 3.02 7.11
N GLN A 228 22.06 2.62 8.33
CA GLN A 228 21.97 3.45 9.54
C GLN A 228 20.58 4.01 9.82
N MET A 229 19.56 3.66 9.03
CA MET A 229 18.19 4.09 9.22
C MET A 229 17.29 2.95 9.69
N GLY A 230 16.41 3.27 10.61
CA GLY A 230 15.47 2.31 11.16
C GLY A 230 14.09 2.90 11.41
N GLY A 231 13.20 2.04 11.83
CA GLY A 231 11.86 2.42 12.23
C GLY A 231 11.18 1.31 13.03
N ILE A 232 10.14 1.70 13.72
CA ILE A 232 9.13 0.81 14.30
C ILE A 232 7.79 1.14 13.65
N GLY A 233 6.88 0.16 13.61
CA GLY A 233 5.56 0.35 13.03
C GLY A 233 4.47 -0.24 13.91
N VAL A 234 3.35 0.44 14.02
CA VAL A 234 2.14 -0.10 14.64
C VAL A 234 1.00 -0.07 13.64
N PRO A 235 0.17 -1.11 13.58
CA PRO A 235 -0.96 -1.15 12.67
C PRO A 235 -2.07 -0.21 13.13
N ILE A 236 -2.89 0.22 12.18
CA ILE A 236 -4.22 0.77 12.38
C ILE A 236 -5.18 -0.24 11.78
N LEU A 237 -6.06 -0.79 12.60
CA LEU A 237 -6.98 -1.85 12.18
C LEU A 237 -8.36 -1.28 11.84
N GLY A 238 -9.02 -1.85 10.84
CA GLY A 238 -10.42 -1.63 10.54
C GLY A 238 -11.34 -2.45 11.45
N GLY A 239 -12.63 -2.39 11.22
CA GLY A 239 -13.64 -3.13 11.98
C GLY A 239 -13.58 -4.64 11.79
N ASP A 240 -13.09 -5.10 10.64
CA ASP A 240 -12.81 -6.51 10.36
C ASP A 240 -11.48 -7.01 10.95
N ALA A 241 -10.85 -6.22 11.82
CA ALA A 241 -9.53 -6.43 12.41
C ALA A 241 -8.37 -6.50 11.37
N LYS A 242 -8.63 -6.17 10.10
CA LYS A 242 -7.58 -6.08 9.09
C LYS A 242 -6.87 -4.74 9.13
N PRO A 243 -5.58 -4.70 8.78
CA PRO A 243 -4.81 -3.46 8.77
C PRO A 243 -5.23 -2.56 7.59
N ILE A 244 -5.75 -1.39 7.91
CA ILE A 244 -6.06 -0.32 6.94
C ILE A 244 -4.88 0.61 6.72
N GLY A 245 -3.95 0.64 7.68
CA GLY A 245 -2.74 1.46 7.62
C GLY A 245 -1.80 1.19 8.78
N ALA A 246 -0.77 2.03 8.90
CA ALA A 246 0.20 1.98 9.99
C ALA A 246 0.80 3.34 10.26
N ILE A 247 1.15 3.60 11.52
CA ILE A 247 1.99 4.73 11.94
C ILE A 247 3.39 4.21 12.22
N SER A 248 4.40 4.94 11.74
CA SER A 248 5.80 4.57 11.96
C SER A 248 6.71 5.78 12.09
N PRO A 249 7.50 5.91 13.16
CA PRO A 249 8.68 6.77 13.19
C PRO A 249 9.78 6.20 12.30
N ALA A 250 10.51 7.08 11.66
CA ALA A 250 11.71 6.78 10.89
C ALA A 250 12.85 7.72 11.30
N ALA A 251 13.97 7.14 11.73
CA ALA A 251 15.15 7.85 12.21
C ALA A 251 16.40 6.99 12.07
N LEU A 252 17.54 7.48 12.59
CA LEU A 252 18.74 6.65 12.74
C LEU A 252 18.45 5.40 13.59
N SER A 253 18.97 4.25 13.19
CA SER A 253 18.74 2.96 13.87
C SER A 253 19.09 3.00 15.35
N GLN A 254 20.23 3.60 15.70
CA GLN A 254 20.65 3.76 17.10
C GLN A 254 19.66 4.61 17.89
N ARG A 255 19.11 5.66 17.26
CA ARG A 255 18.13 6.55 17.90
C ARG A 255 16.79 5.85 18.11
N ILE A 256 16.33 5.02 17.17
CA ILE A 256 15.15 4.17 17.34
C ILE A 256 15.36 3.20 18.50
N SER A 257 16.47 2.45 18.50
CA SER A 257 16.76 1.42 19.50
C SER A 257 16.84 1.96 20.93
N SER A 258 17.54 3.09 21.13
CA SER A 258 17.71 3.69 22.45
C SER A 258 16.42 4.29 23.03
N ARG A 259 15.41 4.55 22.21
CA ARG A 259 14.18 5.24 22.60
C ARG A 259 12.93 4.36 22.56
N LEU A 260 13.08 3.05 22.39
CA LEU A 260 11.95 2.09 22.41
C LEU A 260 11.04 2.25 23.65
N PRO A 261 11.55 2.44 24.89
CA PRO A 261 10.71 2.62 26.06
C PRO A 261 9.77 3.84 25.99
N LEU A 262 10.18 4.88 25.27
CA LEU A 262 9.37 6.08 25.02
C LEU A 262 8.42 5.89 23.83
N LEU A 263 8.94 5.38 22.71
CA LEU A 263 8.24 5.34 21.42
C LEU A 263 7.13 4.28 21.38
N VAL A 264 7.41 3.07 21.90
CA VAL A 264 6.50 1.93 21.77
C VAL A 264 5.16 2.17 22.47
N PRO A 265 5.10 2.61 23.75
CA PRO A 265 3.82 2.87 24.40
C PRO A 265 3.00 3.96 23.70
N ALA A 266 3.65 5.05 23.27
CA ALA A 266 3.00 6.16 22.60
C ALA A 266 2.43 5.76 21.23
N LEU A 267 3.18 4.99 20.44
CA LEU A 267 2.73 4.47 19.15
C LEU A 267 1.59 3.48 19.28
N LYS A 268 1.69 2.51 20.20
CA LYS A 268 0.61 1.54 20.45
C LYS A 268 -0.67 2.23 20.88
N LYS A 269 -0.59 3.24 21.75
CA LYS A 269 -1.74 4.05 22.15
C LYS A 269 -2.38 4.72 20.95
N ALA A 270 -1.60 5.41 20.12
CA ALA A 270 -2.11 6.08 18.94
C ALA A 270 -2.73 5.10 17.90
N GLY A 271 -2.08 3.97 17.66
CA GLY A 271 -2.60 2.92 16.77
C GLY A 271 -3.92 2.35 17.28
N ALA A 272 -4.03 2.09 18.59
CA ALA A 272 -5.25 1.59 19.22
C ALA A 272 -6.40 2.61 19.17
N GLU A 273 -6.15 3.89 19.49
CA GLU A 273 -7.15 4.97 19.41
C GLU A 273 -7.74 5.09 18.00
N LEU A 274 -6.90 5.04 16.98
CA LEU A 274 -7.34 5.08 15.58
C LEU A 274 -8.11 3.81 15.19
N SER A 275 -7.66 2.65 15.61
CA SER A 275 -8.34 1.37 15.32
C SER A 275 -9.74 1.31 15.92
N VAL A 276 -9.92 1.76 17.17
CA VAL A 276 -11.25 1.84 17.82
C VAL A 276 -12.21 2.71 17.01
N HIS A 277 -11.76 3.86 16.52
CA HIS A 277 -12.57 4.74 15.70
C HIS A 277 -13.12 4.03 14.43
N TYR A 278 -12.27 3.28 13.72
CA TYR A 278 -12.68 2.58 12.50
C TYR A 278 -13.53 1.35 12.79
N ALA A 279 -13.29 0.64 13.88
CA ALA A 279 -14.14 -0.49 14.30
C ALA A 279 -15.57 -0.05 14.62
N GLN A 280 -15.75 1.08 15.31
CA GLN A 280 -17.08 1.62 15.65
C GLN A 280 -17.88 2.06 14.42
N ARG A 281 -17.21 2.55 13.39
CA ARG A 281 -17.85 3.06 12.18
C ARG A 281 -18.36 1.96 11.25
N GLU A 282 -17.69 0.82 11.17
CA GLU A 282 -18.16 -0.32 10.36
C GLU A 282 -19.32 -1.05 11.02
N ALA A 283 -19.54 -0.82 12.33
CA ALA A 283 -20.65 -1.37 13.09
C ALA A 283 -21.91 -0.46 13.08
N ALA A 284 -21.82 0.76 12.56
CA ALA A 284 -22.90 1.75 12.49
C ALA A 284 -23.47 1.84 11.06
#